data_37c0c24234653fb8db777a118446d723
#
_entry.id   37c0c24234653fb8db777a118446d723
#
_cell.length_a   1.000
_cell.length_b   1.000
_cell.length_c   1.000
_cell.angle_alpha   90.00
_cell.angle_beta   90.00
_cell.angle_gamma   90.00
#
_symmetry.space_group_name_H-M   'P 1'
#
loop_
_entity.id
_entity.type
_entity.pdbx_description
1 polymer ?
#
loop_
_entity_poly.entity_id
_entity_poly.type
_entity_poly.pdbx_seq_one_letter_code
_entity_poly.pdbx_strand_id
1 'polypeptide(L)' 'MARMSKKKVTTYETVSSNIQKITSPSGTINYRVRVGYNGEVLSQYASSLKKAKAVRAELLG' A
#
# COMPACT_ATOMS: atom_id res chain seq x y z
N MET A 1 -19.12 -9.23 -23.64
CA MET A 1 -18.93 -9.13 -23.27
C MET A 1 -18.49 -8.91 -22.47
N ALA A 2 -18.42 -8.98 -22.22
CA ALA A 2 -18.02 -8.85 -21.53
C ALA A 2 -17.72 -8.50 -20.81
N ARG A 3 -17.67 -8.53 -20.54
CA ARG A 3 -17.37 -8.19 -19.86
C ARG A 3 -17.09 -7.96 -19.03
N MET A 4 -16.94 -8.22 -18.74
CA MET A 4 -16.71 -8.14 -17.87
C MET A 4 -16.11 -7.60 -17.21
N SER A 5 -15.78 -7.81 -17.47
CA SER A 5 -15.10 -7.29 -16.84
C SER A 5 -15.26 -6.26 -15.98
N LYS A 6 -15.91 -6.02 -15.54
CA LYS A 6 -16.10 -5.23 -14.61
C LYS A 6 -15.90 -5.67 -13.32
N LYS A 7 -15.21 -6.71 -13.14
CA LYS A 7 -14.86 -7.20 -11.95
C LYS A 7 -14.04 -6.23 -11.29
N LYS A 8 -14.36 -5.73 -10.17
CA LYS A 8 -13.52 -4.88 -9.38
C LYS A 8 -12.52 -5.70 -8.64
N VAL A 9 -11.29 -5.33 -8.71
CA VAL A 9 -10.24 -6.06 -8.01
C VAL A 9 -9.38 -5.07 -7.25
N THR A 10 -8.68 -5.55 -6.25
CA THR A 10 -7.74 -4.73 -5.50
C THR A 10 -6.54 -4.44 -6.38
N THR A 11 -6.19 -3.18 -6.50
CA THR A 11 -5.03 -2.79 -7.28
C THR A 11 -3.93 -2.25 -6.39
N TYR A 12 -2.70 -2.46 -6.81
CA TYR A 12 -1.52 -2.04 -6.06
C TYR A 12 -0.65 -1.18 -6.94
N GLU A 13 -0.19 -0.09 -6.39
CA GLU A 13 0.65 0.83 -7.14
C GLU A 13 1.76 1.35 -6.25
N THR A 14 3.01 1.23 -6.68
CA THR A 14 4.12 1.77 -5.92
C THR A 14 4.16 3.27 -6.12
N VAL A 15 3.95 4.02 -5.05
CA VAL A 15 3.90 5.48 -5.14
C VAL A 15 5.13 6.14 -4.54
N SER A 16 5.89 5.38 -3.75
CA SER A 16 7.11 5.90 -3.17
C SER A 16 7.93 4.69 -2.73
N SER A 17 9.19 4.93 -2.34
CA SER A 17 10.02 3.85 -1.85
C SER A 17 9.36 3.19 -0.64
N ASN A 18 9.23 1.89 -0.69
CA ASN A 18 8.65 1.09 0.40
C ASN A 18 7.17 1.34 0.63
N ILE A 19 6.49 2.13 -0.20
CA ILE A 19 5.09 2.46 0.00
C ILE A 19 4.28 2.07 -1.22
N GLN A 20 3.23 1.30 -1.01
CA GLN A 20 2.30 0.91 -2.06
C GLN A 20 0.93 1.52 -1.77
N LYS A 21 0.31 2.00 -2.82
CA LYS A 21 -1.07 2.48 -2.73
C LYS A 21 -1.97 1.31 -3.07
N ILE A 22 -2.91 1.02 -2.20
CA ILE A 22 -3.82 -0.10 -2.37
C ILE A 22 -5.22 0.45 -2.55
N THR A 23 -5.82 0.17 -3.69
CA THR A 23 -7.19 0.58 -3.97
C THR A 23 -8.07 -0.66 -3.92
N SER A 24 -9.01 -0.68 -3.00
CA SER A 24 -9.90 -1.82 -2.86
C SER A 24 -10.99 -1.75 -3.92
N PRO A 25 -11.69 -2.86 -4.16
CA PRO A 25 -12.77 -2.87 -5.14
C PRO A 25 -13.88 -1.87 -4.84
N SER A 26 -14.04 -1.50 -3.56
CA SER A 26 -15.08 -0.54 -3.20
C SER A 26 -14.62 0.91 -3.40
N GLY A 27 -13.34 1.11 -3.76
CA GLY A 27 -12.83 2.45 -3.96
C GLY A 27 -12.07 3.01 -2.77
N THR A 28 -11.98 2.25 -1.69
CA THR A 28 -11.23 2.69 -0.53
C THR A 28 -9.75 2.62 -0.81
N ILE A 29 -9.03 3.65 -0.42
CA ILE A 29 -7.60 3.72 -0.68
C ILE A 29 -6.85 3.62 0.64
N ASN A 30 -5.88 2.72 0.67
CA ASN A 30 -4.99 2.57 1.81
C ASN A 30 -3.57 2.52 1.29
N TYR A 31 -2.62 2.66 2.18
CA TYR A 31 -1.22 2.59 1.83
C TYR A 31 -0.55 1.55 2.69
N ARG A 32 0.35 0.78 2.12
CA ARG A 32 1.10 -0.22 2.84
C ARG A 32 2.57 0.13 2.80
N VAL A 33 3.19 0.20 3.96
CA VAL A 33 4.61 0.47 4.09
C VAL A 33 5.30 -0.84 4.38
N ARG A 34 6.30 -1.19 3.58
CA ARG A 34 7.08 -2.42 3.78
C ARG A 34 8.55 -2.06 3.88
N VAL A 35 9.18 -2.51 4.93
CA VAL A 35 10.60 -2.23 5.16
C VAL A 35 11.29 -3.53 5.53
N GLY A 36 12.38 -3.85 4.84
CA GLY A 36 13.19 -5.01 5.16
C GLY A 36 14.16 -4.64 6.27
N TYR A 37 14.25 -5.50 7.28
CA TYR A 37 15.12 -5.22 8.40
C TYR A 37 15.61 -6.53 9.00
N ASN A 38 16.93 -6.73 9.00
CA ASN A 38 17.52 -7.95 9.57
C ASN A 38 16.91 -9.22 8.98
N GLY A 39 16.67 -9.23 7.69
CA GLY A 39 16.12 -10.43 7.06
C GLY A 39 14.63 -10.60 7.23
N GLU A 40 13.98 -9.64 7.87
CA GLU A 40 12.53 -9.68 8.05
C GLU A 40 11.88 -8.52 7.32
N VAL A 41 10.61 -8.67 7.02
CA VAL A 41 9.85 -7.62 6.39
C VAL A 41 8.84 -7.10 7.38
N LEU A 42 8.95 -5.81 7.70
CA LEU A 42 8.00 -5.15 8.56
C LEU A 42 7.00 -4.43 7.67
N SER A 43 5.73 -4.58 7.94
CA SER A 43 4.74 -3.90 7.14
C SER A 43 3.65 -3.31 8.03
N GLN A 44 3.17 -2.15 7.63
CA GLN A 44 2.10 -1.47 8.32
C GLN A 44 1.23 -0.77 7.30
N TYR A 45 0.00 -0.54 7.67
CA TYR A 45 -0.95 0.15 6.81
C TYR A 45 -1.19 1.56 7.33
N ALA A 46 -1.45 2.47 6.40
CA ALA A 46 -1.76 3.85 6.73
C ALA A 46 -2.91 4.30 5.86
N SER A 47 -3.67 5.27 6.34
CA SER A 47 -4.84 5.74 5.61
C SER A 47 -4.52 6.85 4.62
N SER A 48 -3.31 7.39 4.66
CA SER A 48 -2.93 8.45 3.73
C SER A 48 -1.45 8.35 3.42
N LEU A 49 -1.05 8.95 2.32
CA LEU A 49 0.36 8.94 1.92
C LEU A 49 1.22 9.64 2.95
N LYS A 50 0.70 10.71 3.51
CA LYS A 50 1.45 11.44 4.52
C LYS A 50 1.73 10.56 5.73
N LYS A 51 0.71 9.83 6.18
CA LYS A 51 0.89 8.92 7.31
C LYS A 51 1.81 7.77 6.94
N ALA A 52 1.70 7.29 5.71
CA ALA A 52 2.55 6.20 5.26
C ALA A 52 4.01 6.61 5.30
N LYS A 53 4.31 7.83 4.91
CA LYS A 53 5.70 8.31 4.94
C LYS A 53 6.20 8.42 6.37
N ALA A 54 5.33 8.82 7.29
CA ALA A 54 5.71 8.89 8.70
C ALA A 54 5.98 7.50 9.25
N VAL A 55 5.14 6.53 8.89
CA VAL A 55 5.34 5.15 9.32
C VAL A 55 6.66 4.63 8.77
N ARG A 56 6.94 4.92 7.49
CA ARG A 56 8.19 4.46 6.89
C ARG A 56 9.39 5.02 7.65
N ALA A 57 9.33 6.28 8.02
CA ALA A 57 10.42 6.90 8.75
C ALA A 57 10.62 6.21 10.09
N GLU A 58 9.54 5.85 10.75
CA GLU A 58 9.65 5.14 12.02
C GLU A 58 10.24 3.75 11.86
N LEU A 59 9.82 3.05 10.82
CA LEU A 59 10.32 1.69 10.59
C LEU A 59 11.79 1.70 10.18
N LEU A 60 12.21 2.72 9.48
CA LEU A 60 13.59 2.80 9.03
C LEU A 60 14.51 3.31 10.14
N GLY A 61 13.96 3.88 11.13
CA GLY A 61 14.77 4.28 12.15
C GLY A 61 14.74 5.37 12.86
#